data_8f72f3c694cf07a4d93ee51c93f560b9
#
_entry.id   8f72f3c694cf07a4d93ee51c93f560b9
#
_cell.length_a   1.000
_cell.length_b   1.000
_cell.length_c   1.000
_cell.angle_alpha   90.00
_cell.angle_beta   90.00
_cell.angle_gamma   90.00
#
_symmetry.space_group_name_H-M   'P 1'
#
loop_
_entity.id
_entity.type
_entity.pdbx_description
1 polymer ?
#
loop_
_entity_poly.entity_id
_entity_poly.type
_entity_poly.pdbx_seq_one_letter_code
_entity_poly.pdbx_strand_id
1 'polypeptide(L)'
;MYICQMSRILPLIGLFGILLLVSCKGEEDTSFLESYLGPASIAYDIDLVHSDSTVIKINLKAKKQLEFQNGDNEFPDGIEIFFYDEDGALTTKIRANRGFYIKKEDIYRGEGDVQVENFEKQQKLSSEELFWNPTRKKIYTEKFVTIQDPQRLIKGTGMEADESFSEYEIYSVIDSRTIIPGEGN
;
A
#
# COMPACT_ATOMS: atom_id res chain seq x y z
N MET A 1 -28.89 -49.82 58.34
CA MET A 1 -29.46 -48.47 58.66
C MET A 1 -28.84 -47.38 57.78
N TYR A 2 -28.70 -47.64 56.45
CA TYR A 2 -28.09 -46.68 55.50
C TYR A 2 -28.97 -46.39 54.25
N ILE A 3 -30.15 -46.98 54.12
CA ILE A 3 -31.01 -46.84 52.94
C ILE A 3 -31.93 -45.62 53.01
N CYS A 4 -32.21 -45.06 54.19
CA CYS A 4 -33.15 -43.97 54.39
C CYS A 4 -32.56 -42.56 54.13
N GLN A 5 -31.22 -42.43 54.07
CA GLN A 5 -30.57 -41.12 53.88
C GLN A 5 -30.35 -40.77 52.41
N MET A 6 -30.29 -41.78 51.53
CA MET A 6 -30.06 -41.58 50.07
C MET A 6 -31.26 -41.00 49.34
N SER A 7 -32.46 -41.17 49.88
CA SER A 7 -33.72 -40.67 49.26
C SER A 7 -33.88 -39.13 49.33
N ARG A 8 -33.17 -38.46 50.23
CA ARG A 8 -33.29 -36.97 50.37
C ARG A 8 -32.26 -36.21 49.55
N ILE A 9 -31.17 -36.86 49.10
CA ILE A 9 -30.10 -36.24 48.34
C ILE A 9 -30.42 -36.23 46.84
N LEU A 10 -31.16 -37.26 46.36
CA LEU A 10 -31.55 -37.38 44.94
C LEU A 10 -32.33 -36.17 44.39
N PRO A 11 -33.36 -35.63 45.09
CA PRO A 11 -34.08 -34.44 44.60
C PRO A 11 -33.24 -33.15 44.64
N LEU A 12 -32.26 -33.06 45.55
CA LEU A 12 -31.39 -31.89 45.63
C LEU A 12 -30.39 -31.84 44.46
N ILE A 13 -29.89 -33.00 44.01
CA ILE A 13 -28.99 -33.09 42.84
C ILE A 13 -29.77 -32.81 41.56
N GLY A 14 -31.05 -33.26 41.47
CA GLY A 14 -31.95 -32.96 40.35
C GLY A 14 -32.24 -31.45 40.23
N LEU A 15 -32.49 -30.79 41.37
CA LEU A 15 -32.76 -29.36 41.40
C LEU A 15 -31.51 -28.50 41.02
N PHE A 16 -30.33 -28.94 41.44
CA PHE A 16 -29.06 -28.29 41.08
C PHE A 16 -28.72 -28.47 39.59
N GLY A 17 -29.04 -29.64 39.01
CA GLY A 17 -28.85 -29.91 37.57
C GLY A 17 -29.75 -29.04 36.68
N ILE A 18 -30.99 -28.73 37.12
CA ILE A 18 -31.95 -27.90 36.38
C ILE A 18 -31.52 -26.40 36.43
N LEU A 19 -30.86 -25.97 37.51
CA LEU A 19 -30.38 -24.57 37.62
C LEU A 19 -29.23 -24.25 36.65
N LEU A 20 -28.46 -25.24 36.22
CA LEU A 20 -27.38 -25.06 35.27
C LEU A 20 -27.81 -24.94 33.81
N LEU A 21 -29.06 -25.26 33.50
CA LEU A 21 -29.61 -25.16 32.15
C LEU A 21 -30.24 -23.78 31.83
N VAL A 22 -30.38 -22.91 32.81
CA VAL A 22 -30.80 -21.52 32.61
C VAL A 22 -29.59 -20.62 32.41
N SER A 23 -28.65 -21.03 31.58
CA SER A 23 -27.66 -20.11 30.99
C SER A 23 -28.38 -19.30 29.92
N CYS A 24 -28.90 -18.14 30.28
CA CYS A 24 -29.43 -17.17 29.34
C CYS A 24 -28.32 -16.86 28.31
N LYS A 25 -28.52 -17.35 27.08
CA LYS A 25 -27.93 -16.70 25.91
C LYS A 25 -28.66 -15.37 25.77
N GLY A 26 -28.12 -14.34 26.37
CA GLY A 26 -28.42 -12.98 25.95
C GLY A 26 -27.93 -12.85 24.51
N GLU A 27 -28.80 -12.92 23.54
CA GLU A 27 -28.52 -12.34 22.24
C GLU A 27 -28.42 -10.82 22.50
N GLU A 28 -27.18 -10.34 22.67
CA GLU A 28 -26.94 -8.92 22.61
C GLU A 28 -27.32 -8.50 21.19
N ASP A 29 -28.35 -7.69 21.09
CA ASP A 29 -28.79 -7.07 19.84
C ASP A 29 -27.66 -6.11 19.37
N THR A 30 -26.77 -6.62 18.54
CA THR A 30 -25.65 -5.87 17.97
C THR A 30 -26.09 -5.01 16.79
N SER A 31 -27.39 -4.93 16.49
CA SER A 31 -27.94 -4.17 15.37
C SER A 31 -27.69 -2.66 15.46
N PHE A 32 -27.30 -2.15 16.64
CA PHE A 32 -26.96 -0.75 16.89
C PHE A 32 -25.44 -0.46 16.82
N LEU A 33 -24.60 -1.48 16.64
CA LEU A 33 -23.17 -1.25 16.45
C LEU A 33 -22.95 -0.70 15.05
N GLU A 34 -22.65 0.60 14.95
CA GLU A 34 -22.16 1.17 13.70
C GLU A 34 -20.95 0.36 13.24
N SER A 35 -20.99 -0.07 11.97
CA SER A 35 -19.86 -0.80 11.40
C SER A 35 -18.61 0.09 11.48
N TYR A 36 -17.59 -0.36 12.17
CA TYR A 36 -16.31 0.36 12.20
C TYR A 36 -15.70 0.38 10.81
N LEU A 37 -15.57 1.58 10.23
CA LEU A 37 -15.03 1.82 8.89
C LEU A 37 -13.57 2.29 8.93
N GLY A 38 -12.99 2.39 10.11
CA GLY A 38 -11.59 2.78 10.28
C GLY A 38 -10.60 1.65 9.93
N PRO A 39 -9.29 1.93 10.03
CA PRO A 39 -8.26 0.95 9.75
C PRO A 39 -8.29 -0.22 10.74
N ALA A 40 -8.13 -1.43 10.24
CA ALA A 40 -8.01 -2.65 11.04
C ALA A 40 -6.68 -2.70 11.81
N SER A 41 -5.62 -2.13 11.23
CA SER A 41 -4.33 -1.98 11.88
C SER A 41 -3.63 -0.67 11.50
N ILE A 42 -2.74 -0.22 12.38
CA ILE A 42 -1.88 0.96 12.16
C ILE A 42 -0.46 0.54 12.48
N ALA A 43 0.45 0.77 11.54
CA ALA A 43 1.88 0.52 11.72
C ALA A 43 2.69 1.80 11.44
N TYR A 44 3.87 1.89 12.04
CA TYR A 44 4.77 3.04 11.90
C TYR A 44 6.15 2.56 11.47
N ASP A 45 6.90 3.47 10.86
CA ASP A 45 8.29 3.25 10.42
C ASP A 45 8.42 1.98 9.55
N ILE A 46 7.59 1.94 8.51
CA ILE A 46 7.50 0.81 7.58
C ILE A 46 8.76 0.74 6.73
N ASP A 47 9.33 -0.47 6.66
CA ASP A 47 10.44 -0.84 5.77
C ASP A 47 10.17 -2.24 5.23
N LEU A 48 9.50 -2.32 4.07
CA LEU A 48 9.12 -3.58 3.41
C LEU A 48 10.09 -3.87 2.28
N VAL A 49 10.74 -5.03 2.37
CA VAL A 49 11.72 -5.48 1.40
C VAL A 49 11.19 -6.70 0.65
N HIS A 50 11.18 -6.62 -0.67
CA HIS A 50 10.97 -7.76 -1.54
C HIS A 50 12.30 -8.15 -2.18
N SER A 51 12.70 -9.41 -2.01
CA SER A 51 13.93 -9.97 -2.57
C SER A 51 13.65 -11.19 -3.43
N ASP A 52 14.43 -11.35 -4.47
CA ASP A 52 14.48 -12.55 -5.29
C ASP A 52 15.91 -13.11 -5.26
N SER A 53 16.04 -14.42 -4.99
CA SER A 53 17.32 -15.13 -5.01
C SER A 53 18.45 -14.43 -4.22
N THR A 54 18.12 -13.89 -3.02
CA THR A 54 19.02 -13.15 -2.11
C THR A 54 19.32 -11.70 -2.49
N VAL A 55 18.87 -11.23 -3.64
CA VAL A 55 19.03 -9.83 -4.08
C VAL A 55 17.75 -9.05 -3.79
N ILE A 56 17.87 -7.90 -3.15
CA ILE A 56 16.76 -6.97 -2.96
C ILE A 56 16.34 -6.43 -4.32
N LYS A 57 15.07 -6.53 -4.65
CA LYS A 57 14.51 -6.01 -5.89
C LYS A 57 13.69 -4.74 -5.67
N ILE A 58 12.96 -4.70 -4.55
CA ILE A 58 12.10 -3.57 -4.21
C ILE A 58 12.19 -3.32 -2.71
N ASN A 59 12.26 -2.06 -2.32
CA ASN A 59 12.12 -1.63 -0.94
C ASN A 59 11.08 -0.50 -0.86
N LEU A 60 10.06 -0.68 -0.04
CA LEU A 60 9.03 0.32 0.23
C LEU A 60 9.21 0.87 1.64
N LYS A 61 9.26 2.18 1.77
CA LYS A 61 9.36 2.88 3.05
C LYS A 61 8.21 3.86 3.24
N ALA A 62 7.68 3.90 4.44
CA ALA A 62 6.67 4.88 4.83
C ALA A 62 6.73 5.14 6.34
N LYS A 63 6.38 6.36 6.77
CA LYS A 63 6.32 6.71 8.20
C LYS A 63 5.14 6.08 8.90
N LYS A 64 4.02 5.91 8.19
CA LYS A 64 2.77 5.39 8.73
C LYS A 64 2.02 4.60 7.66
N GLN A 65 1.42 3.49 8.08
CA GLN A 65 0.51 2.67 7.27
C GLN A 65 -0.78 2.45 8.03
N LEU A 66 -1.89 2.63 7.34
CA LEU A 66 -3.23 2.28 7.77
C LEU A 66 -3.67 1.09 6.89
N GLU A 67 -3.89 -0.07 7.49
CA GLU A 67 -4.44 -1.23 6.80
C GLU A 67 -5.93 -1.33 7.09
N PHE A 68 -6.76 -1.45 6.05
CA PHE A 68 -8.20 -1.57 6.13
C PHE A 68 -8.66 -3.03 6.07
N GLN A 69 -9.90 -3.32 6.50
CA GLN A 69 -10.45 -4.68 6.56
C GLN A 69 -10.53 -5.37 5.19
N ASN A 70 -10.65 -4.61 4.10
CA ASN A 70 -10.62 -5.13 2.73
C ASN A 70 -9.20 -5.45 2.23
N GLY A 71 -8.18 -5.12 3.04
CA GLY A 71 -6.76 -5.31 2.77
C GLY A 71 -6.13 -4.19 1.94
N ASP A 72 -6.83 -3.09 1.68
CA ASP A 72 -6.23 -1.88 1.15
C ASP A 72 -5.34 -1.24 2.21
N ASN A 73 -4.31 -0.51 1.76
CA ASN A 73 -3.45 0.25 2.65
C ASN A 73 -3.39 1.71 2.22
N GLU A 74 -3.30 2.60 3.21
CA GLU A 74 -3.02 4.02 3.01
C GLU A 74 -1.72 4.38 3.73
N PHE A 75 -0.92 5.23 3.09
CA PHE A 75 0.32 5.80 3.61
C PHE A 75 0.15 7.32 3.66
N PRO A 76 -0.46 7.86 4.72
CA PRO A 76 -0.89 9.26 4.78
C PRO A 76 0.27 10.25 4.89
N ASP A 77 1.41 9.81 5.40
CA ASP A 77 2.59 10.64 5.68
C ASP A 77 3.69 10.48 4.63
N GLY A 78 3.32 10.00 3.43
CA GLY A 78 4.22 9.77 2.31
C GLY A 78 4.64 8.31 2.14
N ILE A 79 5.10 8.02 0.92
CA ILE A 79 5.62 6.73 0.51
C ILE A 79 6.88 6.92 -0.35
N GLU A 80 7.85 6.05 -0.18
CA GLU A 80 9.03 5.92 -1.04
C GLU A 80 9.17 4.47 -1.47
N ILE A 81 9.38 4.24 -2.77
CA ILE A 81 9.61 2.92 -3.35
C ILE A 81 10.93 2.96 -4.10
N PHE A 82 11.82 2.03 -3.79
CA PHE A 82 13.14 1.90 -4.36
C PHE A 82 13.22 0.61 -5.17
N PHE A 83 13.69 0.71 -6.41
CA PHE A 83 13.90 -0.43 -7.30
C PHE A 83 15.39 -0.67 -7.50
N TYR A 84 15.77 -1.92 -7.52
CA TYR A 84 17.15 -2.37 -7.66
C TYR A 84 17.27 -3.33 -8.84
N ASP A 85 18.41 -3.29 -9.52
CA ASP A 85 18.74 -4.22 -10.60
C ASP A 85 19.12 -5.62 -10.08
N GLU A 86 19.63 -6.46 -10.99
CA GLU A 86 20.04 -7.82 -10.68
C GLU A 86 21.29 -7.89 -9.80
N ASP A 87 22.13 -6.86 -9.86
CA ASP A 87 23.36 -6.73 -9.07
C ASP A 87 23.11 -6.05 -7.70
N GLY A 88 21.86 -5.61 -7.44
CA GLY A 88 21.46 -4.92 -6.22
C GLY A 88 21.80 -3.42 -6.21
N ALA A 89 22.12 -2.84 -7.37
CA ALA A 89 22.29 -1.40 -7.48
C ALA A 89 20.94 -0.69 -7.57
N LEU A 90 20.82 0.46 -6.89
CA LEU A 90 19.61 1.30 -6.93
C LEU A 90 19.46 1.93 -8.32
N THR A 91 18.39 1.58 -9.02
CA THR A 91 18.09 2.12 -10.36
C THR A 91 17.07 3.23 -10.33
N THR A 92 15.99 3.06 -9.55
CA THR A 92 14.86 3.99 -9.57
C THR A 92 14.30 4.22 -8.18
N LYS A 93 13.88 5.45 -7.93
CA LYS A 93 13.16 5.85 -6.73
C LYS A 93 11.84 6.52 -7.14
N ILE A 94 10.74 6.11 -6.52
CA ILE A 94 9.44 6.80 -6.57
C ILE A 94 9.18 7.40 -5.19
N ARG A 95 8.70 8.64 -5.14
CA ARG A 95 8.28 9.33 -3.93
C ARG A 95 6.93 10.00 -4.17
N ALA A 96 6.05 10.00 -3.18
CA ALA A 96 4.79 10.74 -3.18
C ALA A 96 4.45 11.23 -1.78
N ASN A 97 3.65 12.31 -1.69
CA ASN A 97 3.21 12.85 -0.39
C ASN A 97 2.19 11.94 0.31
N ARG A 98 1.42 11.16 -0.45
CA ARG A 98 0.51 10.12 0.03
C ARG A 98 0.63 8.89 -0.86
N GLY A 99 0.44 7.72 -0.27
CA GLY A 99 0.41 6.46 -0.99
C GLY A 99 -0.83 5.64 -0.67
N PHE A 100 -1.21 4.78 -1.61
CA PHE A 100 -2.31 3.82 -1.46
C PHE A 100 -1.89 2.50 -2.09
N TYR A 101 -2.26 1.40 -1.47
CA TYR A 101 -2.24 0.08 -2.10
C TYR A 101 -3.67 -0.42 -2.21
N ILE A 102 -4.10 -0.72 -3.42
CA ILE A 102 -5.45 -1.20 -3.76
C ILE A 102 -5.34 -2.71 -3.99
N LYS A 103 -5.64 -3.49 -2.96
CA LYS A 103 -5.42 -4.95 -2.95
C LYS A 103 -6.15 -5.68 -4.07
N LYS A 104 -7.38 -5.29 -4.37
CA LYS A 104 -8.20 -5.93 -5.41
C LYS A 104 -7.57 -5.84 -6.80
N GLU A 105 -6.84 -4.77 -7.06
CA GLU A 105 -6.24 -4.46 -8.35
C GLU A 105 -4.74 -4.78 -8.37
N ASP A 106 -4.14 -5.02 -7.22
CA ASP A 106 -2.69 -5.16 -7.01
C ASP A 106 -1.92 -3.95 -7.57
N ILE A 107 -2.35 -2.74 -7.17
CA ILE A 107 -1.81 -1.48 -7.67
C ILE A 107 -1.43 -0.59 -6.50
N TYR A 108 -0.27 0.04 -6.60
CA TYR A 108 0.11 1.19 -5.78
C TYR A 108 -0.23 2.48 -6.50
N ARG A 109 -0.75 3.45 -5.77
CA ARG A 109 -1.03 4.80 -6.25
C ARG A 109 -0.33 5.82 -5.35
N GLY A 110 0.48 6.66 -5.95
CA GLY A 110 1.08 7.82 -5.31
C GLY A 110 0.31 9.10 -5.68
N GLU A 111 0.07 9.96 -4.71
CA GLU A 111 -0.60 11.25 -4.88
C GLU A 111 0.19 12.39 -4.24
N GLY A 112 0.15 13.54 -4.90
CA GLY A 112 0.74 14.81 -4.45
C GLY A 112 2.26 14.82 -4.60
N ASP A 113 2.76 15.73 -5.41
CA ASP A 113 4.19 15.92 -5.69
C ASP A 113 4.93 14.59 -5.95
N VAL A 114 4.38 13.78 -6.86
CA VAL A 114 5.00 12.51 -7.22
C VAL A 114 6.26 12.77 -8.02
N GLN A 115 7.36 12.17 -7.57
CA GLN A 115 8.66 12.25 -8.20
C GLN A 115 9.16 10.84 -8.50
N VAL A 116 9.62 10.62 -9.75
CA VAL A 116 10.36 9.42 -10.14
C VAL A 116 11.75 9.84 -10.55
N GLU A 117 12.77 9.15 -10.05
CA GLU A 117 14.17 9.41 -10.38
C GLU A 117 14.84 8.12 -10.83
N ASN A 118 15.31 8.09 -12.08
CA ASN A 118 16.21 7.05 -12.59
C ASN A 118 17.66 7.55 -12.45
N PHE A 119 18.44 6.86 -11.62
CA PHE A 119 19.80 7.28 -11.28
C PHE A 119 20.81 6.97 -12.40
N GLU A 120 20.58 5.90 -13.17
CA GLU A 120 21.46 5.52 -14.26
C GLU A 120 21.38 6.52 -15.43
N LYS A 121 20.16 6.87 -15.84
CA LYS A 121 19.91 7.80 -16.95
C LYS A 121 19.85 9.26 -16.52
N GLN A 122 19.93 9.53 -15.22
CA GLN A 122 19.77 10.87 -14.63
C GLN A 122 18.47 11.53 -15.06
N GLN A 123 17.42 10.71 -15.18
CA GLN A 123 16.08 11.15 -15.56
C GLN A 123 15.21 11.39 -14.34
N LYS A 124 14.38 12.43 -14.42
CA LYS A 124 13.40 12.76 -13.39
C LYS A 124 12.04 12.95 -14.05
N LEU A 125 11.00 12.42 -13.41
CA LEU A 125 9.61 12.67 -13.76
C LEU A 125 8.92 13.32 -12.55
N SER A 126 8.05 14.29 -12.83
CA SER A 126 7.15 14.90 -11.85
C SER A 126 5.71 14.78 -12.33
N SER A 127 4.78 14.44 -11.44
CA SER A 127 3.34 14.37 -11.68
C SER A 127 2.56 14.59 -10.38
N GLU A 128 1.26 14.84 -10.47
CA GLU A 128 0.36 14.89 -9.32
C GLU A 128 -0.11 13.51 -8.85
N GLU A 129 -0.09 12.53 -9.76
CA GLU A 129 -0.52 11.16 -9.47
C GLU A 129 0.29 10.18 -10.32
N LEU A 130 0.59 9.02 -9.77
CA LEU A 130 1.24 7.93 -10.47
C LEU A 130 0.74 6.59 -9.93
N PHE A 131 0.54 5.65 -10.83
CA PHE A 131 0.24 4.26 -10.52
C PHE A 131 1.45 3.38 -10.79
N TRP A 132 1.69 2.40 -9.93
CA TRP A 132 2.61 1.31 -10.14
C TRP A 132 1.89 -0.02 -10.01
N ASN A 133 1.98 -0.86 -11.04
CA ASN A 133 1.45 -2.21 -11.06
C ASN A 133 2.60 -3.21 -11.00
N PRO A 134 2.85 -3.87 -9.86
CA PRO A 134 3.96 -4.81 -9.68
C PRO A 134 3.88 -6.02 -10.62
N THR A 135 2.65 -6.53 -10.86
CA THR A 135 2.43 -7.71 -11.71
C THR A 135 2.75 -7.42 -13.17
N ARG A 136 2.41 -6.23 -13.67
CA ARG A 136 2.72 -5.79 -15.04
C ARG A 136 4.10 -5.19 -15.18
N LYS A 137 4.77 -4.89 -14.07
CA LYS A 137 6.05 -4.15 -14.01
C LYS A 137 5.98 -2.81 -14.73
N LYS A 138 4.89 -2.07 -14.51
CA LYS A 138 4.60 -0.81 -15.18
C LYS A 138 4.29 0.29 -14.19
N ILE A 139 4.78 1.51 -14.50
CA ILE A 139 4.34 2.76 -13.90
C ILE A 139 3.58 3.56 -14.96
N TYR A 140 2.48 4.21 -14.59
CA TYR A 140 1.65 4.96 -15.52
C TYR A 140 0.85 6.04 -14.83
N THR A 141 0.41 7.03 -15.60
CA THR A 141 -0.50 8.10 -15.17
C THR A 141 -1.26 8.68 -16.33
N GLU A 142 -2.46 9.19 -16.06
CA GLU A 142 -3.26 9.98 -17.01
C GLU A 142 -3.07 11.51 -16.78
N LYS A 143 -2.29 11.87 -15.74
CA LYS A 143 -2.09 13.28 -15.37
C LYS A 143 -1.00 13.91 -16.21
N PHE A 144 -0.87 15.22 -16.04
CA PHE A 144 0.25 15.97 -16.61
C PHE A 144 1.57 15.48 -16.04
N VAL A 145 2.55 15.32 -16.93
CA VAL A 145 3.91 14.91 -16.57
C VAL A 145 4.95 15.90 -17.08
N THR A 146 5.99 16.07 -16.32
CA THR A 146 7.23 16.72 -16.76
C THR A 146 8.35 15.70 -16.61
N ILE A 147 9.03 15.39 -17.72
CA ILE A 147 10.20 14.50 -17.74
C ILE A 147 11.42 15.35 -18.13
N GLN A 148 12.45 15.23 -17.32
CA GLN A 148 13.71 15.93 -17.52
C GLN A 148 14.87 14.94 -17.49
N ASP A 149 15.75 15.02 -18.47
CA ASP A 149 17.06 14.40 -18.49
C ASP A 149 18.14 15.50 -18.72
N PRO A 150 19.45 15.18 -18.70
CA PRO A 150 20.50 16.19 -18.89
C PRO A 150 20.43 16.97 -20.22
N GLN A 151 19.72 16.46 -21.22
CA GLN A 151 19.66 17.01 -22.57
C GLN A 151 18.28 17.53 -22.96
N ARG A 152 17.20 17.08 -22.25
CA ARG A 152 15.82 17.33 -22.69
C ARG A 152 14.90 17.63 -21.52
N LEU A 153 13.94 18.47 -21.79
CA LEU A 153 12.76 18.70 -20.96
C LEU A 153 11.51 18.41 -21.81
N ILE A 154 10.71 17.46 -21.41
CA ILE A 154 9.48 17.07 -22.11
C ILE A 154 8.31 17.24 -21.16
N LYS A 155 7.23 17.85 -21.65
CA LYS A 155 5.97 18.02 -20.94
C LYS A 155 4.84 17.39 -21.73
N GLY A 156 3.95 16.69 -21.06
CA GLY A 156 2.83 16.01 -21.71
C GLY A 156 1.74 15.61 -20.74
N THR A 157 0.75 14.90 -21.25
CA THR A 157 -0.35 14.33 -20.49
C THR A 157 -0.47 12.86 -20.79
N GLY A 158 -0.56 12.06 -19.73
CA GLY A 158 -0.59 10.61 -19.80
C GLY A 158 0.77 10.00 -20.16
N MET A 159 1.16 8.97 -19.44
CA MET A 159 2.44 8.28 -19.64
C MET A 159 2.35 6.84 -19.15
N GLU A 160 3.04 5.94 -19.83
CA GLU A 160 3.39 4.61 -19.32
C GLU A 160 4.90 4.38 -19.46
N ALA A 161 5.49 3.69 -18.47
CA ALA A 161 6.90 3.31 -18.48
C ALA A 161 7.09 1.93 -17.83
N ASP A 162 8.27 1.33 -18.02
CA ASP A 162 8.72 0.21 -17.20
C ASP A 162 9.04 0.67 -15.76
N GLU A 163 9.07 -0.26 -14.80
CA GLU A 163 9.31 0.07 -13.38
C GLU A 163 10.72 0.62 -13.11
N SER A 164 11.68 0.36 -13.99
CA SER A 164 13.01 0.95 -13.95
C SER A 164 13.05 2.39 -14.50
N PHE A 165 11.94 2.87 -15.09
CA PHE A 165 11.84 4.14 -15.79
C PHE A 165 12.95 4.31 -16.85
N SER A 166 13.27 3.20 -17.52
CA SER A 166 14.28 3.19 -18.58
C SER A 166 13.69 3.41 -19.97
N GLU A 167 12.45 2.98 -20.17
CA GLU A 167 11.67 3.21 -21.39
C GLU A 167 10.31 3.78 -21.02
N TYR A 168 9.87 4.81 -21.75
CA TYR A 168 8.57 5.44 -21.51
C TYR A 168 7.92 5.94 -22.79
N GLU A 169 6.60 5.99 -22.78
CA GLU A 169 5.75 6.59 -23.82
C GLU A 169 4.87 7.67 -23.17
N ILE A 170 4.80 8.85 -23.81
CA ILE A 170 3.91 9.94 -23.43
C ILE A 170 2.79 10.02 -24.46
N TYR A 171 1.54 9.93 -24.01
CA TYR A 171 0.37 9.84 -24.91
C TYR A 171 0.09 11.15 -25.63
N SER A 172 0.31 12.30 -24.98
CA SER A 172 0.12 13.62 -25.57
C SER A 172 1.25 14.55 -25.17
N VAL A 173 2.21 14.75 -26.06
CA VAL A 173 3.32 15.70 -25.84
C VAL A 173 2.82 17.12 -26.10
N ILE A 174 3.03 18.03 -25.14
CA ILE A 174 2.64 19.44 -25.19
C ILE A 174 3.82 20.34 -25.52
N ASP A 175 4.99 20.05 -24.94
CA ASP A 175 6.21 20.82 -25.12
C ASP A 175 7.43 19.89 -25.02
N SER A 176 8.41 20.11 -25.88
CA SER A 176 9.68 19.39 -25.83
C SER A 176 10.82 20.35 -26.16
N ARG A 177 11.81 20.49 -25.27
CA ARG A 177 12.96 21.38 -25.40
C ARG A 177 14.24 20.64 -25.20
N THR A 178 15.25 20.95 -26.04
CA THR A 178 16.61 20.52 -25.84
C THR A 178 17.31 21.48 -24.88
N ILE A 179 17.98 20.95 -23.87
CA ILE A 179 18.80 21.70 -22.93
C ILE A 179 20.21 21.75 -23.53
N ILE A 180 20.66 22.95 -23.94
CA ILE A 180 22.04 23.14 -24.42
C ILE A 180 22.92 23.50 -23.20
N PRO A 181 23.86 22.64 -22.79
CA PRO A 181 24.78 22.98 -21.69
C PRO A 181 25.59 24.19 -22.03
N GLY A 182 25.48 25.26 -21.26
CA GLY A 182 26.34 26.47 -21.38
C GLY A 182 25.64 27.74 -21.85
N GLU A 183 24.34 27.73 -22.19
CA GLU A 183 23.54 28.96 -22.40
C GLU A 183 22.71 29.29 -21.17
N GLY A 184 23.37 29.66 -20.09
CA GLY A 184 22.73 30.25 -18.90
C GLY A 184 23.45 31.54 -18.57
N ASN A 185 22.82 32.66 -18.91
CA ASN A 185 23.18 33.96 -18.37
C ASN A 185 22.81 34.05 -16.89
#